data_7887c5f095c3216de355aaa4f3bcbc04
#
_entry.id   7887c5f095c3216de355aaa4f3bcbc04
#
_cell.length_a   1.000
_cell.length_b   1.000
_cell.length_c   1.000
_cell.angle_alpha   90.00
_cell.angle_beta   90.00
_cell.angle_gamma   90.00
#
_symmetry.space_group_name_H-M   'P 1'
#
loop_
_entity.id
_entity.type
_entity.pdbx_description
1 polymer ?
#
loop_
_entity_poly.entity_id
_entity_poly.type
_entity_poly.pdbx_seq_one_letter_code
_entity_poly.pdbx_strand_id
1 'polypeptide(L)'
;DLGGHEWISIGDGANTDVGSFQGVFDGQSHVVYNLYSHEGLKSENKDNNNNLYRNGLFGAIYNATVKNLGIENADIVIPMKDGSTYGKGILVDWMTHSTINNCYTTGSITGGSYIEKYIGGIAGFLNGNNSISQCYSTAAITGNYDGEYYAEQEGGLEPMDCWDSLGGIVGASY
;
A
#
# COMPACT_ATOMS: atom_id res chain seq x y z
N ASP A 1 16.86 -0.93 -11.52
CA ASP A 1 15.79 -0.90 -12.51
C ASP A 1 15.07 -2.24 -12.50
N LEU A 2 13.76 -2.21 -12.22
CA LEU A 2 12.93 -3.43 -12.14
C LEU A 2 12.31 -3.79 -13.49
N GLY A 3 12.48 -2.94 -14.51
CA GLY A 3 12.27 -3.27 -15.93
C GLY A 3 10.85 -3.70 -16.32
N GLY A 4 9.83 -3.30 -15.57
CA GLY A 4 8.44 -3.68 -15.86
C GLY A 4 8.09 -5.13 -15.55
N HIS A 5 8.89 -5.83 -14.75
CA HIS A 5 8.52 -7.12 -14.18
C HIS A 5 7.63 -6.92 -12.97
N GLU A 6 6.61 -7.76 -12.84
CA GLU A 6 5.72 -7.73 -11.68
C GLU A 6 6.52 -7.87 -10.39
N TRP A 7 6.36 -6.89 -9.51
CA TRP A 7 7.09 -6.83 -8.25
C TRP A 7 6.40 -7.69 -7.18
N ILE A 8 7.20 -8.44 -6.46
CA ILE A 8 6.76 -9.16 -5.26
C ILE A 8 7.18 -8.33 -4.05
N SER A 9 6.21 -7.78 -3.34
CA SER A 9 6.46 -6.90 -2.19
C SER A 9 7.27 -7.59 -1.10
N ILE A 10 8.17 -6.85 -0.47
CA ILE A 10 8.92 -7.30 0.69
C ILE A 10 8.01 -7.25 1.91
N GLY A 11 7.80 -8.38 2.58
CA GLY A 11 6.90 -8.49 3.73
C GLY A 11 5.43 -8.51 3.30
N ASP A 12 4.76 -9.58 3.62
CA ASP A 12 3.36 -9.84 3.26
C ASP A 12 2.41 -9.83 4.48
N GLY A 13 2.96 -9.60 5.68
CA GLY A 13 2.23 -9.65 6.95
C GLY A 13 1.05 -8.68 7.01
N ALA A 14 0.03 -9.08 7.75
CA ALA A 14 -1.15 -8.28 8.02
C ALA A 14 -1.05 -7.63 9.39
N ASN A 15 -0.30 -6.55 9.54
CA ASN A 15 -0.15 -5.74 10.76
C ASN A 15 0.49 -6.44 11.98
N THR A 16 1.15 -7.56 11.80
CA THR A 16 1.83 -8.30 12.86
C THR A 16 3.33 -8.42 12.59
N ASP A 17 4.08 -8.90 13.56
CA ASP A 17 5.49 -9.23 13.40
C ASP A 17 5.71 -10.40 12.42
N VAL A 18 4.71 -11.26 12.25
CA VAL A 18 4.81 -12.41 11.34
C VAL A 18 4.59 -11.95 9.90
N GLY A 19 5.55 -12.24 9.03
CA GLY A 19 5.50 -11.91 7.61
C GLY A 19 5.82 -10.44 7.26
N SER A 20 5.88 -9.52 8.23
CA SER A 20 6.26 -8.14 7.97
C SER A 20 7.79 -7.99 7.93
N PHE A 21 8.27 -7.03 7.14
CA PHE A 21 9.69 -6.65 7.21
C PHE A 21 9.99 -5.99 8.56
N GLN A 22 11.05 -6.44 9.20
CA GLN A 22 11.56 -5.90 10.47
C GLN A 22 13.04 -5.55 10.33
N GLY A 23 13.46 -4.54 11.08
CA GLY A 23 14.85 -4.11 11.07
C GLY A 23 15.07 -2.82 10.29
N VAL A 24 16.28 -2.62 9.75
CA VAL A 24 16.66 -1.37 9.08
C VAL A 24 16.96 -1.63 7.61
N PHE A 25 16.25 -0.91 6.75
CA PHE A 25 16.56 -0.81 5.32
C PHE A 25 17.12 0.59 5.05
N ASP A 26 18.41 0.68 4.78
CA ASP A 26 19.08 1.92 4.38
C ASP A 26 19.39 1.87 2.89
N GLY A 27 18.64 2.66 2.12
CA GLY A 27 18.83 2.76 0.66
C GLY A 27 20.11 3.46 0.23
N GLN A 28 20.87 4.06 1.19
CA GLN A 28 22.14 4.75 0.90
C GLN A 28 22.04 5.78 -0.21
N SER A 29 20.90 6.44 -0.32
CA SER A 29 20.54 7.40 -1.38
C SER A 29 20.48 6.79 -2.79
N HIS A 30 20.33 5.48 -2.90
CA HIS A 30 20.02 4.84 -4.16
C HIS A 30 18.54 5.01 -4.55
N VAL A 31 18.26 4.75 -5.81
CA VAL A 31 16.94 4.86 -6.39
C VAL A 31 16.52 3.53 -7.00
N VAL A 32 15.31 3.09 -6.68
CA VAL A 32 14.62 2.00 -7.37
C VAL A 32 13.84 2.60 -8.52
N TYR A 33 14.07 2.13 -9.73
CA TYR A 33 13.39 2.60 -10.94
C TYR A 33 12.37 1.59 -11.44
N ASN A 34 11.24 2.12 -11.95
CA ASN A 34 10.22 1.35 -12.67
C ASN A 34 9.63 0.23 -11.80
N LEU A 35 9.31 0.54 -10.56
CA LEU A 35 8.54 -0.37 -9.70
C LEU A 35 7.18 -0.63 -10.36
N TYR A 36 6.96 -1.85 -10.82
CA TYR A 36 5.76 -2.26 -11.53
C TYR A 36 4.99 -3.30 -10.71
N SER A 37 3.71 -3.03 -10.42
CA SER A 37 2.84 -3.96 -9.70
C SER A 37 1.37 -3.76 -10.12
N HIS A 38 0.87 -4.66 -10.94
CA HIS A 38 -0.50 -4.66 -11.45
C HIS A 38 -1.34 -5.84 -10.92
N GLU A 39 -0.68 -6.88 -10.47
CA GLU A 39 -1.37 -8.05 -9.90
C GLU A 39 -1.30 -8.06 -8.37
N GLY A 40 -0.24 -7.50 -7.81
CA GLY A 40 0.06 -7.54 -6.39
C GLY A 40 0.42 -8.91 -5.87
N LEU A 41 1.20 -8.97 -4.81
CA LEU A 41 1.46 -10.21 -4.10
C LEU A 41 0.22 -10.63 -3.32
N LYS A 42 -0.34 -11.78 -3.66
CA LYS A 42 -1.41 -12.41 -2.91
C LYS A 42 -0.83 -13.08 -1.66
N SER A 43 -1.05 -12.48 -0.50
CA SER A 43 -0.79 -13.13 0.78
C SER A 43 -2.00 -13.97 1.19
N GLU A 44 -1.78 -15.25 1.48
CA GLU A 44 -2.82 -16.10 2.06
C GLU A 44 -2.92 -15.81 3.57
N ASN A 45 -3.84 -14.97 3.97
CA ASN A 45 -4.19 -14.88 5.37
C ASN A 45 -5.00 -16.11 5.78
N LYS A 46 -4.36 -17.04 6.47
CA LYS A 46 -4.96 -18.34 6.86
C LYS A 46 -6.05 -18.19 7.92
N ASP A 47 -6.13 -17.05 8.61
CA ASP A 47 -7.03 -16.89 9.75
C ASP A 47 -8.44 -16.44 9.37
N ASN A 48 -8.64 -15.83 8.20
CA ASN A 48 -9.96 -15.29 7.82
C ASN A 48 -10.31 -15.37 6.32
N ASN A 49 -9.63 -16.21 5.53
CA ASN A 49 -9.84 -16.34 4.07
C ASN A 49 -9.74 -15.04 3.25
N ASN A 50 -9.30 -13.95 3.84
CA ASN A 50 -9.10 -12.70 3.12
C ASN A 50 -7.73 -12.70 2.46
N ASN A 51 -7.73 -12.71 1.14
CA ASN A 51 -6.52 -12.53 0.37
C ASN A 51 -6.09 -11.07 0.49
N LEU A 52 -4.93 -10.85 1.06
CA LEU A 52 -4.30 -9.53 1.08
C LEU A 52 -3.41 -9.41 -0.16
N TYR A 53 -3.68 -8.42 -0.97
CA TYR A 53 -2.79 -8.09 -2.08
C TYR A 53 -1.83 -6.99 -1.63
N ARG A 54 -0.55 -7.12 -1.95
CA ARG A 54 0.49 -6.15 -1.65
C ARG A 54 1.12 -5.66 -2.94
N ASN A 55 1.23 -4.35 -3.08
CA ASN A 55 1.65 -3.70 -4.32
C ASN A 55 2.88 -2.80 -4.14
N GLY A 56 3.10 -2.24 -2.95
CA GLY A 56 4.24 -1.37 -2.66
C GLY A 56 5.59 -2.10 -2.71
N LEU A 57 6.68 -1.35 -2.65
CA LEU A 57 8.02 -1.95 -2.50
C LEU A 57 8.06 -2.84 -1.26
N PHE A 58 7.51 -2.35 -0.15
CA PHE A 58 7.21 -3.14 1.05
C PHE A 58 5.70 -3.33 1.16
N GLY A 59 5.25 -4.56 1.33
CA GLY A 59 3.85 -4.86 1.60
C GLY A 59 3.47 -4.54 3.04
N ALA A 60 4.32 -4.93 4.00
CA ALA A 60 4.14 -4.58 5.40
C ALA A 60 5.48 -4.40 6.12
N ILE A 61 5.55 -3.39 6.98
CA ILE A 61 6.69 -3.17 7.88
C ILE A 61 6.22 -3.08 9.33
N TYR A 62 6.96 -3.69 10.24
CA TYR A 62 6.67 -3.74 11.67
C TYR A 62 7.93 -3.52 12.51
N ASN A 63 7.92 -2.57 13.44
CA ASN A 63 9.11 -2.19 14.23
C ASN A 63 10.36 -1.98 13.34
N ALA A 64 10.18 -1.35 12.20
CA ALA A 64 11.21 -1.21 11.17
C ALA A 64 11.59 0.24 10.91
N THR A 65 12.74 0.42 10.28
CA THR A 65 13.18 1.72 9.75
C THR A 65 13.51 1.58 8.27
N VAL A 66 12.88 2.40 7.44
CA VAL A 66 13.21 2.54 6.01
C VAL A 66 13.73 3.96 5.79
N LYS A 67 14.90 4.12 5.22
CA LYS A 67 15.51 5.44 5.06
C LYS A 67 16.39 5.57 3.82
N ASN A 68 16.60 6.84 3.41
CA ASN A 68 17.54 7.21 2.34
C ASN A 68 17.26 6.48 1.02
N LEU A 69 16.00 6.44 0.59
CA LEU A 69 15.57 5.67 -0.59
C LEU A 69 14.67 6.51 -1.50
N GLY A 70 14.96 6.50 -2.79
CA GLY A 70 14.06 7.00 -3.82
C GLY A 70 13.33 5.87 -4.55
N ILE A 71 12.10 6.13 -5.00
CA ILE A 71 11.42 5.29 -6.00
C ILE A 71 10.99 6.21 -7.14
N GLU A 72 11.43 5.91 -8.36
CA GLU A 72 11.10 6.70 -9.54
C GLU A 72 10.36 5.88 -10.59
N ASN A 73 9.37 6.53 -11.22
CA ASN A 73 8.53 5.93 -12.24
C ASN A 73 7.80 4.66 -11.77
N ALA A 74 7.27 4.68 -10.55
CA ALA A 74 6.40 3.60 -10.10
C ALA A 74 5.13 3.54 -10.96
N ASP A 75 4.70 2.34 -11.29
CA ASP A 75 3.45 2.06 -11.98
C ASP A 75 2.70 0.97 -11.22
N ILE A 76 1.80 1.40 -10.35
CA ILE A 76 1.03 0.52 -9.49
C ILE A 76 -0.45 0.61 -9.87
N VAL A 77 -1.04 -0.55 -10.18
CA VAL A 77 -2.47 -0.70 -10.39
C VAL A 77 -3.02 -1.68 -9.35
N ILE A 78 -3.95 -1.21 -8.54
CA ILE A 78 -4.60 -2.03 -7.52
C ILE A 78 -5.74 -2.80 -8.20
N PRO A 79 -5.70 -4.15 -8.23
CA PRO A 79 -6.71 -4.93 -8.92
C PRO A 79 -8.11 -4.72 -8.34
N MET A 80 -9.12 -4.65 -9.18
CA MET A 80 -10.54 -4.53 -8.77
C MET A 80 -11.03 -5.72 -7.92
N LYS A 81 -10.37 -6.87 -8.03
CA LYS A 81 -10.70 -8.09 -7.28
C LYS A 81 -10.09 -8.11 -5.87
N ASP A 82 -9.36 -7.07 -5.51
CA ASP A 82 -8.75 -6.98 -4.20
C ASP A 82 -9.83 -6.65 -3.16
N GLY A 83 -10.37 -7.67 -2.52
CA GLY A 83 -11.30 -7.56 -1.40
C GLY A 83 -10.63 -7.07 -0.10
N SER A 84 -9.36 -6.67 -0.14
CA SER A 84 -8.66 -6.18 1.04
C SER A 84 -8.92 -4.69 1.28
N THR A 85 -9.43 -4.38 2.44
CA THR A 85 -9.73 -3.03 2.95
C THR A 85 -8.50 -2.24 3.39
N TYR A 86 -7.29 -2.63 2.97
CA TYR A 86 -6.07 -2.14 3.58
C TYR A 86 -5.27 -1.22 2.67
N GLY A 87 -4.43 -0.40 3.33
CA GLY A 87 -3.65 0.65 2.71
C GLY A 87 -2.76 0.20 1.55
N LYS A 88 -2.60 1.08 0.58
CA LYS A 88 -1.73 0.93 -0.58
C LYS A 88 -0.80 2.13 -0.70
N GLY A 89 0.48 1.89 -0.75
CA GLY A 89 1.49 2.94 -0.89
C GLY A 89 2.58 2.52 -1.86
N ILE A 90 3.20 3.50 -2.51
CA ILE A 90 4.30 3.17 -3.42
C ILE A 90 5.50 2.59 -2.65
N LEU A 91 5.83 3.16 -1.50
CA LEU A 91 6.92 2.64 -0.70
C LEU A 91 6.44 1.54 0.25
N VAL A 92 5.34 1.76 0.98
CA VAL A 92 4.83 0.83 1.98
C VAL A 92 3.31 0.76 1.94
N ASP A 93 2.73 -0.43 1.83
CA ASP A 93 1.27 -0.57 1.92
C ASP A 93 0.80 -0.44 3.37
N TRP A 94 1.44 -1.13 4.31
CA TRP A 94 1.06 -1.16 5.73
C TRP A 94 2.25 -0.91 6.65
N MET A 95 2.12 0.06 7.53
CA MET A 95 3.17 0.47 8.44
C MET A 95 2.70 0.39 9.90
N THR A 96 3.44 -0.32 10.75
CA THR A 96 3.13 -0.47 12.18
C THR A 96 4.38 -0.22 13.03
N HIS A 97 4.28 0.70 13.99
CA HIS A 97 5.36 1.03 14.92
C HIS A 97 6.73 1.28 14.24
N SER A 98 6.73 1.93 13.11
CA SER A 98 7.89 2.02 12.23
C SER A 98 8.25 3.46 11.86
N THR A 99 9.42 3.62 11.26
CA THR A 99 9.94 4.94 10.84
C THR A 99 10.29 4.92 9.36
N ILE A 100 9.86 5.95 8.62
CA ILE A 100 10.32 6.26 7.27
C ILE A 100 10.97 7.62 7.29
N ASN A 101 12.21 7.73 6.82
CA ASN A 101 12.96 8.98 6.83
C ASN A 101 13.74 9.18 5.55
N ASN A 102 13.74 10.43 5.04
CA ASN A 102 14.50 10.81 3.86
C ASN A 102 14.24 9.89 2.65
N CYS A 103 12.96 9.68 2.34
CA CYS A 103 12.50 8.87 1.21
C CYS A 103 11.61 9.68 0.27
N TYR A 104 11.56 9.29 -0.99
CA TYR A 104 10.65 9.91 -1.93
C TYR A 104 10.10 8.92 -2.96
N THR A 105 8.96 9.28 -3.55
CA THR A 105 8.33 8.47 -4.60
C THR A 105 7.82 9.34 -5.74
N THR A 106 7.91 8.82 -6.96
CA THR A 106 7.31 9.38 -8.17
C THR A 106 6.62 8.29 -8.98
N GLY A 107 5.81 8.65 -9.96
CA GLY A 107 5.10 7.72 -10.83
C GLY A 107 3.59 7.77 -10.62
N SER A 108 2.93 6.63 -10.57
CA SER A 108 1.48 6.56 -10.39
C SER A 108 1.05 5.39 -9.51
N ILE A 109 -0.06 5.58 -8.81
CA ILE A 109 -0.81 4.53 -8.14
C ILE A 109 -2.29 4.73 -8.44
N THR A 110 -2.90 3.72 -9.05
CA THR A 110 -4.30 3.74 -9.45
C THR A 110 -5.07 2.69 -8.68
N GLY A 111 -6.09 3.11 -7.94
CA GLY A 111 -6.97 2.23 -7.18
C GLY A 111 -8.11 1.67 -8.02
N GLY A 112 -8.40 0.38 -7.88
CA GLY A 112 -9.61 -0.25 -8.39
C GLY A 112 -10.74 -0.19 -7.35
N SER A 113 -12.01 -0.26 -7.80
CA SER A 113 -13.18 -0.14 -6.92
C SER A 113 -13.49 -1.42 -6.15
N TYR A 114 -14.22 -1.31 -5.12
CA TYR A 114 -15.21 -2.10 -4.38
C TYR A 114 -15.15 -2.02 -2.85
N ILE A 115 -14.07 -1.65 -2.19
CA ILE A 115 -14.04 -1.58 -0.72
C ILE A 115 -13.03 -0.50 -0.30
N GLU A 116 -13.27 0.13 0.85
CA GLU A 116 -12.44 1.16 1.48
C GLU A 116 -10.95 0.96 1.24
N LYS A 117 -10.32 1.85 0.50
CA LYS A 117 -8.89 1.83 0.25
C LYS A 117 -8.25 3.11 0.73
N TYR A 118 -7.14 2.94 1.41
CA TYR A 118 -6.32 4.05 1.87
C TYR A 118 -5.09 4.10 0.95
N ILE A 119 -5.04 5.09 0.05
CA ILE A 119 -3.98 5.20 -0.94
C ILE A 119 -3.11 6.39 -0.61
N GLY A 120 -1.82 6.15 -0.42
CA GLY A 120 -0.83 7.20 -0.16
C GLY A 120 0.39 7.10 -1.06
N GLY A 121 0.99 8.24 -1.37
CA GLY A 121 2.19 8.27 -2.21
C GLY A 121 3.40 7.60 -1.55
N ILE A 122 3.54 7.69 -0.24
CA ILE A 122 4.59 7.02 0.53
C ILE A 122 4.03 5.78 1.21
N ALA A 123 3.00 5.92 2.05
CA ALA A 123 2.42 4.82 2.81
C ALA A 123 0.90 4.82 2.71
N GLY A 124 0.30 3.64 2.54
CA GLY A 124 -1.13 3.48 2.46
C GLY A 124 -1.80 3.63 3.82
N PHE A 125 -1.39 2.85 4.79
CA PHE A 125 -2.00 2.81 6.11
C PHE A 125 -0.98 2.73 7.24
N LEU A 126 -1.21 3.54 8.27
CA LEU A 126 -0.39 3.59 9.48
C LEU A 126 -1.18 3.11 10.68
N ASN A 127 -0.65 2.13 11.39
CA ASN A 127 -1.23 1.61 12.63
C ASN A 127 -0.28 1.81 13.81
N GLY A 128 -0.76 2.42 14.88
CA GLY A 128 0.03 2.69 16.08
C GLY A 128 1.06 3.81 15.91
N ASN A 129 2.11 3.80 16.72
CA ASN A 129 3.10 4.86 16.74
C ASN A 129 4.06 4.77 15.53
N ASN A 130 3.86 5.62 14.56
CA ASN A 130 4.68 5.69 13.35
C ASN A 130 5.29 7.08 13.16
N SER A 131 6.37 7.17 12.41
CA SER A 131 7.02 8.42 12.04
C SER A 131 7.37 8.44 10.55
N ILE A 132 6.91 9.47 9.84
CA ILE A 132 7.34 9.76 8.46
C ILE A 132 7.92 11.17 8.46
N SER A 133 9.18 11.30 8.09
CA SER A 133 9.88 12.60 8.12
C SER A 133 10.82 12.76 6.93
N GLN A 134 10.99 14.00 6.48
CA GLN A 134 11.86 14.36 5.34
C GLN A 134 11.50 13.58 4.06
N CYS A 135 10.21 13.26 3.88
CA CYS A 135 9.71 12.50 2.75
C CYS A 135 8.84 13.36 1.86
N TYR A 136 8.80 13.05 0.57
CA TYR A 136 7.86 13.64 -0.35
C TYR A 136 7.38 12.62 -1.41
N SER A 137 6.24 12.92 -2.00
CA SER A 137 5.73 12.17 -3.16
C SER A 137 5.22 13.16 -4.20
N THR A 138 5.57 12.92 -5.45
CA THR A 138 4.99 13.59 -6.62
C THR A 138 4.24 12.61 -7.51
N ALA A 139 3.88 11.45 -6.97
CA ALA A 139 3.12 10.45 -7.70
C ALA A 139 1.69 10.91 -7.98
N ALA A 140 1.20 10.56 -9.17
CA ALA A 140 -0.22 10.69 -9.47
C ALA A 140 -1.01 9.61 -8.73
N ILE A 141 -1.98 10.03 -7.90
CA ILE A 141 -2.82 9.13 -7.12
C ILE A 141 -4.24 9.22 -7.68
N THR A 142 -4.77 8.09 -8.14
CA THR A 142 -6.11 8.01 -8.71
C THR A 142 -6.91 6.91 -8.03
N GLY A 143 -8.05 7.27 -7.45
CA GLY A 143 -9.07 6.32 -7.00
C GLY A 143 -10.09 6.11 -8.14
N ASN A 144 -10.38 4.87 -8.46
CA ASN A 144 -11.45 4.53 -9.39
C ASN A 144 -12.66 4.06 -8.60
N TYR A 145 -13.56 4.99 -8.33
CA TYR A 145 -14.91 4.66 -7.85
C TYR A 145 -15.85 4.64 -9.06
N ASP A 146 -16.34 3.47 -9.44
CA ASP A 146 -17.18 3.32 -10.62
C ASP A 146 -18.62 2.87 -10.32
N GLY A 147 -19.11 3.06 -9.10
CA GLY A 147 -20.51 2.79 -8.86
C GLY A 147 -20.90 2.36 -7.45
N GLU A 148 -22.17 2.09 -7.29
CA GLU A 148 -22.79 1.62 -6.07
C GLU A 148 -22.43 0.14 -5.81
N TYR A 149 -21.78 -0.14 -4.71
CA TYR A 149 -21.60 -1.50 -4.24
C TYR A 149 -22.82 -1.91 -3.41
N TYR A 150 -23.43 -3.02 -3.80
CA TYR A 150 -24.55 -3.61 -3.07
C TYR A 150 -24.06 -4.88 -2.36
N ALA A 151 -24.12 -4.91 -1.04
CA ALA A 151 -23.90 -6.14 -0.29
C ALA A 151 -25.23 -6.89 -0.12
N GLU A 152 -25.22 -8.20 -0.34
CA GLU A 152 -26.34 -9.06 0.04
C GLU A 152 -26.42 -9.11 1.57
N GLN A 153 -27.48 -8.54 2.12
CA GLN A 153 -27.85 -8.70 3.53
C GLN A 153 -29.20 -9.44 3.63
N GLU A 154 -29.48 -10.03 4.78
CA GLU A 154 -30.79 -10.60 5.06
C GLU A 154 -31.85 -9.50 4.94
N GLY A 155 -32.55 -9.42 3.79
CA GLY A 155 -33.57 -8.41 3.53
C GLY A 155 -33.44 -7.70 2.17
N GLY A 156 -32.36 -7.89 1.44
CA GLY A 156 -32.17 -7.30 0.12
C GLY A 156 -30.76 -6.73 -0.10
N LEU A 157 -30.58 -6.07 -1.24
CA LEU A 157 -29.35 -5.37 -1.60
C LEU A 157 -29.41 -3.95 -1.00
N GLU A 158 -28.53 -3.65 -0.07
CA GLU A 158 -28.37 -2.30 0.45
C GLU A 158 -27.12 -1.62 -0.12
N PRO A 159 -27.19 -0.33 -0.49
CA PRO A 159 -26.01 0.39 -0.92
C PRO A 159 -25.03 0.52 0.23
N MET A 160 -23.78 0.13 0.00
CA MET A 160 -22.70 0.36 0.95
C MET A 160 -21.91 1.61 0.56
N ASP A 161 -21.70 2.48 1.53
CA ASP A 161 -20.79 3.61 1.37
C ASP A 161 -19.35 3.09 1.24
N CYS A 162 -18.77 3.22 0.06
CA CYS A 162 -17.36 2.94 -0.18
C CYS A 162 -16.55 4.21 0.07
N TRP A 163 -15.60 4.14 1.00
CA TRP A 163 -14.77 5.28 1.37
C TRP A 163 -13.35 5.08 0.87
N ASP A 164 -12.95 5.85 -0.12
CA ASP A 164 -11.55 5.94 -0.54
C ASP A 164 -10.90 7.14 0.14
N SER A 165 -9.80 6.91 0.86
CA SER A 165 -8.97 7.99 1.40
C SER A 165 -7.70 8.09 0.57
N LEU A 166 -7.55 9.22 -0.13
CA LEU A 166 -6.39 9.52 -0.96
C LEU A 166 -5.53 10.57 -0.27
N GLY A 167 -4.27 10.27 -0.02
CA GLY A 167 -3.32 11.20 0.59
C GLY A 167 -2.02 11.29 -0.19
N GLY A 168 -1.50 12.51 -0.39
CA GLY A 168 -0.24 12.70 -1.09
C GLY A 168 0.94 11.95 -0.46
N ILE A 169 0.95 11.79 0.85
CA ILE A 169 1.98 11.06 1.61
C ILE A 169 1.40 9.80 2.22
N VAL A 170 0.30 9.90 2.96
CA VAL A 170 -0.32 8.80 3.71
C VAL A 170 -1.80 8.72 3.36
N GLY A 171 -2.32 7.53 3.10
CA GLY A 171 -3.73 7.31 2.85
C GLY A 171 -4.57 7.45 4.12
N ALA A 172 -4.23 6.73 5.19
CA ALA A 172 -4.88 6.86 6.49
C ALA A 172 -3.96 6.48 7.66
N SER A 173 -4.29 6.98 8.85
CA SER A 173 -3.59 6.62 10.10
C SER A 173 -4.59 6.47 11.26
N TYR A 174 -4.34 5.49 12.14
CA TYR A 174 -5.06 5.23 13.38
C TYR A 174 -4.11 5.18 14.56
#